data_e53a614c2dd478b3264a1d562c028199
#
_entry.id   e53a614c2dd478b3264a1d562c028199
#
_cell.length_a   1.000
_cell.length_b   1.000
_cell.length_c   1.000
_cell.angle_alpha   90.00
_cell.angle_beta   90.00
_cell.angle_gamma   90.00
#
_symmetry.space_group_name_H-M   'P 1'
#
loop_
_entity.id
_entity.type
_entity.pdbx_description
1 polymer ?
#
loop_
_entity_poly.entity_id
_entity_poly.type
_entity_poly.pdbx_seq_one_letter_code
_entity_poly.pdbx_strand_id
1 'polypeptide(L)'
;MILLSLRSDDAGDAPEDDHLSFRRRLLMRIGPALVLALAALVLIAWGSAYVVVHKNAADVLEAEVNEMRADLSGRDTLDVSGYAWDEAHHRLAVDRVDPIFVQVFAPDGRLVRQSANVDSLSAEVPARRLPVYSAGAWPSLHTFVLNGQSFYHRTRPLQASSGETMGFVQVVRRVPEHRSLLWGFGAALGGLWLLLSGGLLALVAWAAGRVLRPLQSITRVARSVTSTDLDERVDVPASADRETATLGRAFNALLDRIEEHVSALRAFTANAAHELQTPLTALQGHVELALRRERDAGSYRETLRLLDRKLGGLAQTLRALLTLTRLDRDGSLEREPVNFADLAAREAESFRDTANEQGIELSVETRDVWVLGQSDLLQETVRNLIDNAVKYTPEGRVDVEVRPVDDEQAVLTCTDTGVGMTKAECDEATRRFYRGDGAGQVAEGSGLGLALARRIIDKHEGTLHLDSSPGEGTCVTIRLPTASA
;
A
#
# COMPACT_ATOMS: atom_id res chain seq x y z
N MET A 1 -27.16 17.49 -40.57
CA MET A 1 -28.15 18.11 -39.65
C MET A 1 -28.74 17.00 -38.81
N ILE A 2 -28.12 16.70 -37.67
CA ILE A 2 -28.71 16.14 -36.46
C ILE A 2 -27.67 16.45 -35.37
N LEU A 3 -27.91 17.55 -34.69
CA LEU A 3 -27.29 17.96 -33.45
C LEU A 3 -27.83 17.05 -32.34
N LEU A 4 -26.99 16.24 -31.75
CA LEU A 4 -27.26 15.68 -30.43
C LEU A 4 -26.61 16.58 -29.40
N SER A 5 -27.44 17.45 -28.82
CA SER A 5 -27.20 18.16 -27.58
C SER A 5 -26.99 17.14 -26.46
N LEU A 6 -25.77 16.92 -26.04
CA LEU A 6 -25.48 16.34 -24.72
C LEU A 6 -25.52 17.48 -23.71
N ARG A 7 -26.64 17.55 -23.07
CA ARG A 7 -27.00 18.28 -21.88
C ARG A 7 -25.95 18.03 -20.79
N SER A 8 -25.26 19.07 -20.43
CA SER A 8 -24.54 19.17 -19.16
C SER A 8 -25.61 19.31 -18.08
N ASP A 9 -25.98 18.22 -17.47
CA ASP A 9 -26.76 18.24 -16.24
C ASP A 9 -26.01 17.51 -15.15
N ASP A 10 -25.86 18.24 -14.05
CA ASP A 10 -25.61 17.76 -12.70
C ASP A 10 -24.38 16.86 -12.48
N ALA A 11 -23.22 17.50 -12.36
CA ALA A 11 -22.31 17.10 -11.31
C ALA A 11 -22.98 17.47 -9.97
N GLY A 12 -24.04 16.72 -9.62
CA GLY A 12 -24.58 16.70 -8.28
C GLY A 12 -23.44 16.45 -7.32
N ASP A 13 -23.29 17.33 -6.35
CA ASP A 13 -22.58 17.12 -5.11
C ASP A 13 -22.87 15.69 -4.64
N ALA A 14 -21.99 14.78 -4.96
CA ALA A 14 -21.92 13.53 -4.22
C ALA A 14 -21.70 13.95 -2.77
N PRO A 15 -22.54 13.51 -1.81
CA PRO A 15 -22.33 13.86 -0.42
C PRO A 15 -20.87 13.54 -0.12
N GLU A 16 -20.11 14.52 0.38
CA GLU A 16 -18.85 14.30 1.04
C GLU A 16 -19.12 13.19 2.05
N ASP A 17 -18.93 11.99 1.61
CA ASP A 17 -19.00 10.81 2.46
C ASP A 17 -18.11 11.14 3.65
N ASP A 18 -18.76 11.26 4.80
CA ASP A 18 -18.19 11.49 6.12
C ASP A 18 -17.29 10.30 6.50
N HIS A 19 -16.36 10.01 5.63
CA HIS A 19 -15.32 9.00 5.79
C HIS A 19 -14.34 9.58 6.80
N LEU A 20 -14.73 9.40 8.09
CA LEU A 20 -13.81 9.59 9.20
C LEU A 20 -12.42 9.15 8.77
N SER A 21 -11.46 10.07 8.79
CA SER A 21 -10.09 9.78 8.40
C SER A 21 -9.63 8.48 9.08
N PHE A 22 -8.87 7.65 8.41
CA PHE A 22 -8.37 6.38 8.95
C PHE A 22 -7.80 6.54 10.37
N ARG A 23 -7.12 7.66 10.63
CA ARG A 23 -6.63 8.07 11.95
C ARG A 23 -7.76 8.11 13.00
N ARG A 24 -8.90 8.71 12.66
CA ARG A 24 -10.05 8.83 13.57
C ARG A 24 -10.70 7.46 13.79
N ARG A 25 -10.83 6.64 12.78
CA ARG A 25 -11.33 5.25 12.90
C ARG A 25 -10.42 4.38 13.76
N LEU A 26 -9.11 4.49 13.61
CA LEU A 26 -8.12 3.78 14.41
C LEU A 26 -8.24 4.17 15.88
N LEU A 27 -8.28 5.47 16.18
CA LEU A 27 -8.44 5.98 17.54
C LEU A 27 -9.79 5.58 18.16
N MET A 28 -10.88 5.57 17.38
CA MET A 28 -12.19 5.15 17.89
C MET A 28 -12.29 3.65 18.15
N ARG A 29 -11.55 2.81 17.42
CA ARG A 29 -11.59 1.34 17.61
C ARG A 29 -10.62 0.86 18.67
N ILE A 30 -9.40 1.36 18.67
CA ILE A 30 -8.33 0.88 19.57
C ILE A 30 -8.29 1.70 20.85
N GLY A 31 -8.55 3.01 20.79
CA GLY A 31 -8.47 3.91 21.94
C GLY A 31 -9.29 3.45 23.14
N PRO A 32 -10.59 3.18 23.00
CA PRO A 32 -11.44 2.73 24.12
C PRO A 32 -10.96 1.43 24.73
N ALA A 33 -10.56 0.44 23.92
CA ALA A 33 -10.08 -0.84 24.42
C ALA A 33 -8.80 -0.67 25.27
N LEU A 34 -7.91 0.20 24.85
CA LEU A 34 -6.64 0.48 25.52
C LEU A 34 -6.87 1.24 26.83
N VAL A 35 -7.74 2.23 26.83
CA VAL A 35 -8.17 2.98 28.02
C VAL A 35 -8.84 2.07 29.04
N LEU A 36 -9.72 1.18 28.59
CA LEU A 36 -10.39 0.18 29.45
C LEU A 36 -9.41 -0.84 30.03
N ALA A 37 -8.44 -1.31 29.25
CA ALA A 37 -7.43 -2.24 29.73
C ALA A 37 -6.56 -1.60 30.85
N LEU A 38 -6.14 -0.35 30.66
CA LEU A 38 -5.42 0.39 31.70
C LEU A 38 -6.29 0.66 32.94
N ALA A 39 -7.58 0.98 32.74
CA ALA A 39 -8.52 1.17 33.84
C ALA A 39 -8.68 -0.13 34.66
N ALA A 40 -8.79 -1.28 34.00
CA ALA A 40 -8.88 -2.58 34.67
C ALA A 40 -7.64 -2.87 35.54
N LEU A 41 -6.42 -2.57 35.04
CA LEU A 41 -5.18 -2.71 35.81
C LEU A 41 -5.19 -1.83 37.07
N VAL A 42 -5.63 -0.58 36.94
CA VAL A 42 -5.72 0.35 38.07
C VAL A 42 -6.75 -0.14 39.09
N LEU A 43 -7.91 -0.61 38.64
CA LEU A 43 -8.92 -1.18 39.53
C LEU A 43 -8.44 -2.43 40.27
N ILE A 44 -7.70 -3.31 39.58
CA ILE A 44 -7.10 -4.49 40.21
C ILE A 44 -6.08 -4.06 41.26
N ALA A 45 -5.19 -3.11 40.94
CA ALA A 45 -4.18 -2.63 41.89
C ALA A 45 -4.82 -1.99 43.13
N TRP A 46 -5.81 -1.13 42.94
CA TRP A 46 -6.54 -0.51 44.06
C TRP A 46 -7.33 -1.53 44.87
N GLY A 47 -8.05 -2.45 44.21
CA GLY A 47 -8.80 -3.53 44.86
C GLY A 47 -7.89 -4.46 45.67
N SER A 48 -6.72 -4.80 45.13
CA SER A 48 -5.71 -5.59 45.86
C SER A 48 -5.24 -4.88 47.10
N ALA A 49 -4.91 -3.58 47.03
CA ALA A 49 -4.49 -2.78 48.19
C ALA A 49 -5.62 -2.72 49.25
N TYR A 50 -6.87 -2.53 48.80
CA TYR A 50 -8.03 -2.54 49.66
C TYR A 50 -8.19 -3.88 50.41
N VAL A 51 -8.08 -5.01 49.72
CA VAL A 51 -8.18 -6.35 50.30
C VAL A 51 -7.06 -6.62 51.29
N VAL A 52 -5.84 -6.24 50.95
CA VAL A 52 -4.66 -6.44 51.85
C VAL A 52 -4.83 -5.66 53.14
N VAL A 53 -5.24 -4.38 53.08
CA VAL A 53 -5.46 -3.55 54.27
C VAL A 53 -6.57 -4.15 55.17
N HIS A 54 -7.69 -4.59 54.60
CA HIS A 54 -8.78 -5.16 55.35
C HIS A 54 -8.43 -6.53 55.96
N LYS A 55 -7.75 -7.38 55.20
CA LYS A 55 -7.29 -8.68 55.67
C LYS A 55 -6.31 -8.53 56.84
N ASN A 56 -5.35 -7.66 56.73
CA ASN A 56 -4.39 -7.41 57.77
C ASN A 56 -5.05 -6.93 59.07
N ALA A 57 -6.08 -6.05 58.96
CA ALA A 57 -6.85 -5.61 60.15
C ALA A 57 -7.61 -6.78 60.80
N ALA A 58 -8.19 -7.69 60.00
CA ALA A 58 -8.89 -8.85 60.49
C ALA A 58 -7.97 -9.87 61.19
N ASP A 59 -6.80 -10.11 60.58
CA ASP A 59 -5.81 -11.06 61.08
C ASP A 59 -5.26 -10.61 62.45
N VAL A 60 -5.01 -9.31 62.63
CA VAL A 60 -4.57 -8.74 63.93
C VAL A 60 -5.65 -8.93 65.00
N LEU A 61 -6.90 -8.62 64.70
CA LEU A 61 -8.00 -8.83 65.67
C LEU A 61 -8.23 -10.31 65.99
N GLU A 62 -8.01 -11.19 65.04
CA GLU A 62 -8.15 -12.64 65.28
C GLU A 62 -7.04 -13.19 66.17
N ALA A 63 -5.79 -12.74 65.91
CA ALA A 63 -4.67 -13.14 66.73
C ALA A 63 -4.92 -12.77 68.20
N GLU A 64 -5.33 -11.52 68.43
CA GLU A 64 -5.59 -11.01 69.81
C GLU A 64 -6.75 -11.76 70.49
N VAL A 65 -7.84 -11.98 69.78
CA VAL A 65 -8.99 -12.77 70.30
C VAL A 65 -8.57 -14.21 70.66
N ASN A 66 -7.78 -14.85 69.78
CA ASN A 66 -7.32 -16.23 70.02
C ASN A 66 -6.34 -16.32 71.17
N GLU A 67 -5.47 -15.36 71.38
CA GLU A 67 -4.57 -15.28 72.51
C GLU A 67 -5.40 -15.20 73.81
N MET A 68 -6.30 -14.25 73.88
CA MET A 68 -7.17 -14.13 75.08
C MET A 68 -8.05 -15.34 75.28
N ARG A 69 -8.55 -15.97 74.23
CA ARG A 69 -9.32 -17.21 74.32
C ARG A 69 -8.47 -18.35 74.89
N ALA A 70 -7.23 -18.48 74.45
CA ALA A 70 -6.30 -19.50 74.98
C ALA A 70 -6.08 -19.36 76.48
N ASP A 71 -5.92 -18.14 76.96
CA ASP A 71 -5.64 -17.83 78.36
C ASP A 71 -6.88 -17.99 79.26
N LEU A 72 -8.06 -17.69 78.72
CA LEU A 72 -9.32 -17.69 79.48
C LEU A 72 -10.13 -18.97 79.33
N SER A 73 -9.93 -19.78 78.31
CA SER A 73 -10.62 -21.04 78.08
C SER A 73 -10.00 -22.19 78.88
N GLY A 74 -10.81 -23.21 79.22
CA GLY A 74 -10.35 -24.38 79.99
C GLY A 74 -10.38 -24.22 81.50
N ARG A 75 -10.90 -23.09 81.99
CA ARG A 75 -11.25 -22.91 83.41
C ARG A 75 -12.71 -23.23 83.60
N ASP A 76 -13.06 -23.80 84.75
CA ASP A 76 -14.50 -24.18 85.05
C ASP A 76 -15.35 -22.97 85.46
N THR A 77 -14.75 -21.85 85.74
CA THR A 77 -15.42 -20.58 86.07
C THR A 77 -14.82 -19.41 85.33
N LEU A 78 -15.67 -18.43 84.91
CA LEU A 78 -15.26 -17.21 84.31
C LEU A 78 -14.61 -16.27 85.33
N ASP A 79 -13.40 -16.64 85.81
CA ASP A 79 -12.66 -15.80 86.74
C ASP A 79 -11.60 -14.99 85.92
N VAL A 80 -11.93 -13.73 85.65
CA VAL A 80 -11.05 -12.75 85.00
C VAL A 80 -10.37 -11.83 86.03
N SER A 81 -10.51 -12.07 87.33
CA SER A 81 -9.98 -11.19 88.38
C SER A 81 -8.47 -11.16 88.45
N GLY A 82 -7.80 -12.24 88.00
CA GLY A 82 -6.33 -12.34 87.96
C GLY A 82 -5.70 -12.11 86.59
N TYR A 83 -6.50 -11.77 85.55
CA TYR A 83 -5.96 -11.53 84.21
C TYR A 83 -5.32 -10.15 84.15
N ALA A 84 -4.01 -10.08 83.94
CA ALA A 84 -3.31 -8.83 83.83
C ALA A 84 -3.32 -8.32 82.36
N TRP A 85 -4.05 -7.28 82.16
CA TRP A 85 -3.99 -6.51 80.88
C TRP A 85 -2.66 -5.75 80.79
N ASP A 86 -1.56 -6.46 80.87
CA ASP A 86 -0.26 -5.82 81.06
C ASP A 86 0.47 -5.41 79.78
N GLU A 87 -0.12 -5.77 78.67
CA GLU A 87 0.49 -5.38 77.41
C GLU A 87 0.35 -3.88 77.14
N ALA A 88 1.42 -3.26 76.63
CA ALA A 88 1.50 -1.81 76.43
C ALA A 88 0.38 -1.26 75.54
N HIS A 89 -0.12 -2.04 74.62
CA HIS A 89 -1.20 -1.63 73.69
C HIS A 89 -2.59 -1.59 74.35
N HIS A 90 -2.84 -2.34 75.45
CA HIS A 90 -4.10 -2.29 76.21
C HIS A 90 -4.13 -1.11 77.19
N ARG A 91 -2.99 -0.43 77.42
CA ARG A 91 -2.90 0.73 78.27
C ARG A 91 -2.85 2.05 77.49
N LEU A 92 -2.72 1.98 76.16
CA LEU A 92 -2.62 3.17 75.32
C LEU A 92 -3.95 3.93 75.20
N ALA A 93 -3.88 5.25 75.36
CA ALA A 93 -5.02 6.12 75.11
C ALA A 93 -5.44 6.09 73.63
N VAL A 94 -6.71 6.46 73.37
CA VAL A 94 -7.29 6.53 72.01
C VAL A 94 -6.47 7.32 71.02
N ASP A 95 -5.74 8.30 71.46
CA ASP A 95 -4.95 9.20 70.64
C ASP A 95 -3.56 8.62 70.24
N ARG A 96 -3.22 7.43 70.74
CA ARG A 96 -1.96 6.78 70.39
C ARG A 96 -2.15 5.68 69.35
N VAL A 97 -1.08 5.35 68.66
CA VAL A 97 -1.06 4.43 67.52
C VAL A 97 -1.70 3.10 67.88
N ASP A 98 -2.80 2.76 67.16
CA ASP A 98 -3.46 1.46 67.14
C ASP A 98 -3.88 0.84 68.50
N PRO A 99 -4.61 1.56 69.36
CA PRO A 99 -5.08 0.98 70.63
C PRO A 99 -6.05 -0.17 70.37
N ILE A 100 -5.82 -1.29 71.05
CA ILE A 100 -6.73 -2.44 71.08
C ILE A 100 -7.51 -2.35 72.37
N PHE A 101 -8.86 -2.44 72.27
CA PHE A 101 -9.78 -2.41 73.36
C PHE A 101 -10.36 -3.79 73.58
N VAL A 102 -10.42 -4.26 74.80
CA VAL A 102 -10.93 -5.58 75.09
C VAL A 102 -12.04 -5.51 76.14
N GLN A 103 -13.09 -6.26 75.89
CA GLN A 103 -14.24 -6.41 76.81
C GLN A 103 -14.58 -7.87 76.93
N VAL A 104 -14.86 -8.32 78.14
CA VAL A 104 -15.33 -9.67 78.46
C VAL A 104 -16.75 -9.60 79.02
N PHE A 105 -17.64 -10.38 78.42
CA PHE A 105 -19.07 -10.43 78.81
C PHE A 105 -19.45 -11.81 79.34
N ALA A 106 -20.35 -11.84 80.29
CA ALA A 106 -21.04 -13.03 80.74
C ALA A 106 -21.97 -13.60 79.65
N PRO A 107 -22.47 -14.86 79.80
CA PRO A 107 -23.40 -15.45 78.80
C PRO A 107 -24.68 -14.65 78.62
N ASP A 108 -25.08 -13.92 79.62
CA ASP A 108 -26.29 -13.06 79.67
C ASP A 108 -26.00 -11.66 79.00
N GLY A 109 -24.82 -11.43 78.53
CA GLY A 109 -24.41 -10.16 77.87
C GLY A 109 -24.00 -9.04 78.81
N ARG A 110 -23.90 -9.33 80.15
CA ARG A 110 -23.46 -8.41 81.14
C ARG A 110 -21.92 -8.24 81.04
N LEU A 111 -21.44 -7.00 81.02
CA LEU A 111 -19.99 -6.70 81.05
C LEU A 111 -19.39 -7.21 82.36
N VAL A 112 -18.42 -8.09 82.24
CA VAL A 112 -17.69 -8.64 83.42
C VAL A 112 -16.42 -7.84 83.68
N ARG A 113 -15.66 -7.52 82.63
CA ARG A 113 -14.44 -6.76 82.74
C ARG A 113 -14.08 -6.09 81.41
N GLN A 114 -13.36 -4.97 81.42
CA GLN A 114 -12.81 -4.30 80.27
C GLN A 114 -11.37 -3.86 80.47
N SER A 115 -10.62 -3.65 79.42
CA SER A 115 -9.27 -3.10 79.46
C SER A 115 -9.30 -1.62 79.87
N ALA A 116 -8.28 -1.17 80.63
CA ALA A 116 -8.24 0.19 81.16
C ALA A 116 -8.33 1.34 80.12
N ASN A 117 -7.93 1.07 78.91
CA ASN A 117 -8.00 2.06 77.81
C ASN A 117 -9.43 2.25 77.27
N VAL A 118 -10.37 1.38 77.58
CA VAL A 118 -11.80 1.56 77.20
C VAL A 118 -12.37 2.82 77.86
N ASP A 119 -11.96 3.10 79.09
CA ASP A 119 -12.39 4.28 79.83
C ASP A 119 -11.98 5.58 79.16
N SER A 120 -10.93 5.54 78.36
CA SER A 120 -10.42 6.70 77.58
C SER A 120 -11.28 7.02 76.33
N LEU A 121 -12.21 6.17 75.95
CA LEU A 121 -13.12 6.42 74.84
C LEU A 121 -14.17 7.46 75.17
N SER A 122 -14.23 8.00 76.41
CA SER A 122 -15.10 9.07 76.91
C SER A 122 -16.60 8.99 76.48
N ALA A 123 -17.01 7.86 76.03
CA ALA A 123 -18.37 7.56 75.65
C ALA A 123 -18.64 6.11 76.03
N GLU A 124 -19.74 5.86 76.69
CA GLU A 124 -20.21 4.51 76.93
C GLU A 124 -20.17 3.74 75.57
N VAL A 125 -19.22 2.82 75.46
CA VAL A 125 -19.37 1.74 74.47
C VAL A 125 -20.63 1.05 74.91
N PRO A 126 -21.76 1.21 74.19
CA PRO A 126 -23.01 0.77 74.76
C PRO A 126 -22.97 -0.75 74.87
N ALA A 127 -22.89 -1.25 76.11
CA ALA A 127 -23.11 -2.64 76.44
C ALA A 127 -24.45 -3.19 75.91
N ARG A 128 -25.31 -2.28 75.51
CA ARG A 128 -26.66 -2.53 74.93
C ARG A 128 -26.67 -2.94 73.45
N ARG A 129 -25.58 -2.94 72.73
CA ARG A 129 -25.54 -3.26 71.29
C ARG A 129 -24.54 -4.38 70.94
N LEU A 130 -24.27 -5.24 71.83
CA LEU A 130 -23.76 -6.56 71.42
C LEU A 130 -24.93 -7.25 70.75
N PRO A 131 -24.91 -7.49 69.46
CA PRO A 131 -25.86 -8.40 68.90
C PRO A 131 -25.71 -9.70 69.64
N VAL A 132 -26.81 -10.21 70.23
CA VAL A 132 -26.87 -11.59 70.71
C VAL A 132 -26.62 -12.44 69.49
N TYR A 133 -25.39 -12.81 69.26
CA TYR A 133 -25.05 -13.69 68.18
C TYR A 133 -25.54 -15.07 68.55
N SER A 134 -26.62 -15.48 67.92
CA SER A 134 -27.05 -16.87 67.92
C SER A 134 -25.87 -17.74 67.46
N ALA A 135 -25.62 -18.81 68.18
CA ALA A 135 -24.55 -19.77 67.94
C ALA A 135 -24.62 -20.31 66.51
N GLY A 136 -23.99 -19.66 65.57
CA GLY A 136 -24.00 -20.04 64.14
C GLY A 136 -23.47 -18.98 63.20
N ALA A 137 -23.40 -17.73 63.57
CA ALA A 137 -22.95 -16.65 62.65
C ALA A 137 -21.49 -16.24 62.96
N TRP A 138 -20.57 -17.06 62.54
CA TRP A 138 -19.12 -16.74 62.60
C TRP A 138 -18.58 -16.80 61.16
N PRO A 139 -18.02 -15.87 60.58
CA PRO A 139 -16.74 -15.18 60.90
C PRO A 139 -16.61 -13.82 60.19
N SER A 140 -17.34 -12.79 60.47
CA SER A 140 -17.16 -11.51 59.79
C SER A 140 -16.58 -10.46 60.73
N LEU A 141 -15.61 -9.70 60.25
CA LEU A 141 -15.16 -8.45 60.80
C LEU A 141 -16.33 -7.47 60.74
N HIS A 142 -16.84 -7.04 61.89
CA HIS A 142 -17.92 -6.06 61.92
C HIS A 142 -17.38 -4.68 62.19
N THR A 143 -18.05 -3.66 61.62
CA THR A 143 -17.73 -2.27 61.85
C THR A 143 -18.84 -1.55 62.56
N PHE A 144 -18.52 -0.68 63.49
CA PHE A 144 -19.46 0.25 64.11
C PHE A 144 -18.83 1.66 64.18
N VAL A 145 -19.67 2.66 64.34
CA VAL A 145 -19.24 4.06 64.46
C VAL A 145 -19.57 4.54 65.89
N LEU A 146 -18.58 5.07 66.58
CA LEU A 146 -18.71 5.69 67.87
C LEU A 146 -18.06 7.10 67.80
N ASN A 147 -18.80 8.14 68.20
CA ASN A 147 -18.33 9.54 68.16
C ASN A 147 -17.71 9.99 66.80
N GLY A 148 -18.29 9.50 65.69
CA GLY A 148 -17.79 9.80 64.34
C GLY A 148 -16.55 9.00 63.95
N GLN A 149 -16.00 8.15 64.81
CA GLN A 149 -14.88 7.26 64.54
C GLN A 149 -15.39 5.83 64.24
N SER A 150 -14.83 5.20 63.23
CA SER A 150 -15.16 3.80 62.89
C SER A 150 -14.23 2.86 63.64
N PHE A 151 -14.82 1.76 64.11
CA PHE A 151 -14.10 0.71 64.81
C PHE A 151 -14.39 -0.63 64.14
N TYR A 152 -13.38 -1.50 64.14
CA TYR A 152 -13.50 -2.91 63.84
C TYR A 152 -13.72 -3.64 65.20
N HIS A 153 -14.62 -4.60 65.20
CA HIS A 153 -14.74 -5.49 66.35
C HIS A 153 -14.87 -6.93 65.94
N ARG A 154 -14.41 -7.80 66.83
CA ARG A 154 -14.56 -9.25 66.73
C ARG A 154 -14.90 -9.81 68.06
N THR A 155 -15.91 -10.67 68.09
CA THR A 155 -16.38 -11.32 69.30
C THR A 155 -16.27 -12.83 69.16
N ARG A 156 -15.79 -13.53 70.21
CA ARG A 156 -15.66 -14.97 70.25
C ARG A 156 -16.22 -15.53 71.58
N PRO A 157 -16.82 -16.73 71.61
CA PRO A 157 -17.23 -17.37 72.84
C PRO A 157 -16.02 -17.90 73.58
N LEU A 158 -16.05 -17.75 74.88
CA LEU A 158 -15.18 -18.42 75.84
C LEU A 158 -15.88 -19.72 76.31
N GLN A 159 -15.16 -20.84 76.15
CA GLN A 159 -15.72 -22.16 76.44
C GLN A 159 -15.06 -22.78 77.65
N ALA A 160 -15.82 -23.41 78.53
CA ALA A 160 -15.32 -24.23 79.59
C ALA A 160 -14.68 -25.53 79.08
N SER A 161 -14.01 -26.29 79.95
CA SER A 161 -13.47 -27.61 79.64
C SER A 161 -14.60 -28.60 79.24
N SER A 162 -15.80 -28.33 79.62
CA SER A 162 -17.05 -29.10 79.31
C SER A 162 -17.59 -28.73 77.89
N GLY A 163 -17.10 -27.69 77.22
CA GLY A 163 -17.62 -27.16 75.96
C GLY A 163 -18.78 -26.17 76.09
N GLU A 164 -19.24 -25.90 77.35
CA GLU A 164 -20.27 -24.89 77.62
C GLU A 164 -19.72 -23.47 77.47
N THR A 165 -20.54 -22.54 76.91
CA THR A 165 -20.17 -21.16 76.75
C THR A 165 -20.20 -20.39 78.06
N MET A 166 -19.07 -20.03 78.63
CA MET A 166 -18.95 -19.30 79.87
C MET A 166 -19.09 -17.80 79.71
N GLY A 167 -18.92 -17.28 78.52
CA GLY A 167 -18.94 -15.86 78.21
C GLY A 167 -18.45 -15.54 76.81
N PHE A 168 -18.22 -14.28 76.54
CA PHE A 168 -17.71 -13.79 75.25
C PHE A 168 -16.57 -12.81 75.49
N VAL A 169 -15.52 -12.91 74.63
CA VAL A 169 -14.48 -11.91 74.55
C VAL A 169 -14.71 -11.10 73.28
N GLN A 170 -14.73 -9.78 73.39
CA GLN A 170 -14.83 -8.84 72.32
C GLN A 170 -13.55 -8.00 72.24
N VAL A 171 -12.94 -8.02 71.10
CA VAL A 171 -11.78 -7.15 70.80
C VAL A 171 -12.20 -6.10 69.82
N VAL A 172 -11.87 -4.86 70.13
CA VAL A 172 -12.21 -3.68 69.35
C VAL A 172 -10.90 -2.94 69.00
N ARG A 173 -10.81 -2.52 67.75
CA ARG A 173 -9.70 -1.70 67.26
C ARG A 173 -10.24 -0.55 66.45
N ARG A 174 -9.67 0.63 66.64
CA ARG A 174 -10.00 1.80 65.79
C ARG A 174 -9.65 1.46 64.35
N VAL A 175 -10.57 1.77 63.44
CA VAL A 175 -10.26 1.73 62.01
C VAL A 175 -9.20 2.82 61.78
N PRO A 176 -7.96 2.46 61.41
CA PRO A 176 -6.95 3.46 61.19
C PRO A 176 -7.38 4.44 60.13
N GLU A 177 -6.94 5.69 60.18
CA GLU A 177 -7.27 6.70 59.16
C GLU A 177 -6.65 6.37 57.79
N HIS A 178 -6.32 5.09 57.55
CA HIS A 178 -5.86 4.58 56.26
C HIS A 178 -6.90 4.77 55.14
N ARG A 179 -8.13 5.19 55.49
CA ARG A 179 -9.14 5.52 54.52
C ARG A 179 -8.69 6.72 53.65
N SER A 180 -8.04 7.73 54.27
CA SER A 180 -7.45 8.87 53.58
C SER A 180 -6.28 8.46 52.69
N LEU A 181 -5.45 7.51 53.16
CA LEU A 181 -4.35 6.95 52.39
C LEU A 181 -4.83 6.11 51.20
N LEU A 182 -5.88 5.29 51.38
CA LEU A 182 -6.48 4.52 50.28
C LEU A 182 -7.11 5.44 49.22
N TRP A 183 -7.75 6.54 49.66
CA TRP A 183 -8.27 7.54 48.73
C TRP A 183 -7.16 8.31 48.04
N GLY A 184 -6.10 8.70 48.74
CA GLY A 184 -4.91 9.33 48.19
C GLY A 184 -4.22 8.41 47.16
N PHE A 185 -4.05 7.12 47.49
CA PHE A 185 -3.50 6.13 46.59
C PHE A 185 -4.39 5.93 45.36
N GLY A 186 -5.73 5.83 45.53
CA GLY A 186 -6.68 5.77 44.43
C GLY A 186 -6.62 7.00 43.52
N ALA A 187 -6.52 8.20 44.10
CA ALA A 187 -6.37 9.44 43.34
C ALA A 187 -5.05 9.50 42.56
N ALA A 188 -3.95 9.04 43.15
CA ALA A 188 -2.67 8.96 42.47
C ALA A 188 -2.67 7.97 41.31
N LEU A 189 -3.28 6.78 41.50
CA LEU A 189 -3.46 5.80 40.44
C LEU A 189 -4.38 6.33 39.32
N GLY A 190 -5.46 7.04 39.67
CA GLY A 190 -6.35 7.70 38.71
C GLY A 190 -5.64 8.77 37.90
N GLY A 191 -4.83 9.60 38.55
CA GLY A 191 -4.00 10.60 37.87
C GLY A 191 -2.97 9.96 36.91
N LEU A 192 -2.29 8.91 37.37
CA LEU A 192 -1.37 8.13 36.53
C LEU A 192 -2.07 7.48 35.34
N TRP A 193 -3.26 6.93 35.54
CA TRP A 193 -4.08 6.37 34.46
C TRP A 193 -4.45 7.41 33.41
N LEU A 194 -4.85 8.63 33.83
CA LEU A 194 -5.16 9.72 32.91
C LEU A 194 -3.93 10.13 32.09
N LEU A 195 -2.78 10.27 32.72
CA LEU A 195 -1.51 10.63 32.06
C LEU A 195 -1.08 9.56 31.05
N LEU A 196 -1.10 8.29 31.46
CA LEU A 196 -0.72 7.18 30.57
C LEU A 196 -1.69 7.02 29.41
N SER A 197 -3.00 7.10 29.66
CA SER A 197 -4.03 6.99 28.62
C SER A 197 -3.94 8.16 27.64
N GLY A 198 -3.80 9.39 28.13
CA GLY A 198 -3.64 10.60 27.30
C GLY A 198 -2.35 10.55 26.50
N GLY A 199 -1.22 10.21 27.12
CA GLY A 199 0.08 10.08 26.46
C GLY A 199 0.07 9.01 25.36
N LEU A 200 -0.54 7.86 25.65
CA LEU A 200 -0.64 6.75 24.68
C LEU A 200 -1.57 7.09 23.49
N LEU A 201 -2.71 7.73 23.73
CA LEU A 201 -3.58 8.22 22.66
C LEU A 201 -2.88 9.27 21.79
N ALA A 202 -2.13 10.19 22.41
CA ALA A 202 -1.33 11.17 21.70
C ALA A 202 -0.24 10.51 20.85
N LEU A 203 0.45 9.50 21.37
CA LEU A 203 1.48 8.73 20.66
C LEU A 203 0.89 8.00 19.46
N VAL A 204 -0.24 7.32 19.64
CA VAL A 204 -0.93 6.61 18.54
C VAL A 204 -1.39 7.61 17.46
N ALA A 205 -1.92 8.76 17.87
CA ALA A 205 -2.34 9.81 16.94
C ALA A 205 -1.16 10.41 16.16
N TRP A 206 -0.03 10.62 16.81
CA TRP A 206 1.21 11.09 16.18
C TRP A 206 1.79 10.07 15.20
N ALA A 207 1.93 8.80 15.63
CA ALA A 207 2.45 7.72 14.81
C ALA A 207 1.57 7.49 13.56
N ALA A 208 0.24 7.44 13.74
CA ALA A 208 -0.70 7.31 12.63
C ALA A 208 -0.58 8.49 11.64
N GLY A 209 -0.40 9.72 12.14
CA GLY A 209 -0.17 10.90 11.29
C GLY A 209 1.12 10.81 10.49
N ARG A 210 2.20 10.30 11.10
CA ARG A 210 3.50 10.15 10.44
C ARG A 210 3.46 9.10 9.32
N VAL A 211 2.84 7.95 9.56
CA VAL A 211 2.75 6.85 8.57
C VAL A 211 1.79 7.18 7.42
N LEU A 212 0.70 7.92 7.68
CA LEU A 212 -0.32 8.17 6.67
C LEU A 212 -0.06 9.38 5.77
N ARG A 213 0.77 10.33 6.18
CA ARG A 213 1.09 11.53 5.37
C ARG A 213 1.61 11.20 3.97
N PRO A 214 2.59 10.29 3.80
CA PRO A 214 3.10 9.94 2.48
C PRO A 214 2.05 9.27 1.58
N LEU A 215 1.19 8.44 2.13
CA LEU A 215 0.08 7.83 1.38
C LEU A 215 -0.91 8.88 0.87
N GLN A 216 -1.15 9.93 1.65
CA GLN A 216 -1.98 11.05 1.22
C GLN A 216 -1.35 11.85 0.07
N SER A 217 -0.01 12.01 0.06
CA SER A 217 0.68 12.65 -1.06
C SER A 217 0.57 11.84 -2.35
N ILE A 218 0.78 10.52 -2.27
CA ILE A 218 0.58 9.62 -3.42
C ILE A 218 -0.86 9.70 -3.94
N THR A 219 -1.85 9.66 -3.05
CA THR A 219 -3.27 9.75 -3.44
C THR A 219 -3.59 11.12 -4.07
N ARG A 220 -2.98 12.19 -3.59
CA ARG A 220 -3.15 13.54 -4.16
C ARG A 220 -2.60 13.59 -5.57
N VAL A 221 -1.33 13.19 -5.78
CA VAL A 221 -0.70 13.14 -7.10
C VAL A 221 -1.49 12.22 -8.04
N ALA A 222 -1.95 11.05 -7.56
CA ALA A 222 -2.77 10.15 -8.38
C ALA A 222 -4.13 10.76 -8.82
N ARG A 223 -4.66 11.73 -8.08
CA ARG A 223 -5.91 12.43 -8.44
C ARG A 223 -5.67 13.68 -9.28
N SER A 224 -4.54 14.36 -9.11
CA SER A 224 -4.19 15.57 -9.88
C SER A 224 -3.65 15.24 -11.27
N VAL A 225 -2.97 14.10 -11.41
CA VAL A 225 -2.42 13.65 -12.69
C VAL A 225 -3.54 13.46 -13.71
N THR A 226 -3.45 14.20 -14.80
CA THR A 226 -4.34 14.13 -15.97
C THR A 226 -3.51 13.77 -17.21
N SER A 227 -4.20 13.40 -18.29
CA SER A 227 -3.50 13.12 -19.56
C SER A 227 -2.74 14.33 -20.12
N THR A 228 -3.03 15.56 -19.65
CA THR A 228 -2.39 16.80 -20.07
C THR A 228 -1.29 17.27 -19.15
N ASP A 229 -1.27 16.80 -17.92
CA ASP A 229 -0.30 17.20 -16.88
C ASP A 229 0.17 15.93 -16.15
N LEU A 230 1.31 15.42 -16.61
CA LEU A 230 1.95 14.20 -16.10
C LEU A 230 3.25 14.51 -15.35
N ASP A 231 3.63 15.79 -15.24
CA ASP A 231 4.93 16.19 -14.67
C ASP A 231 4.96 16.11 -13.15
N GLU A 232 3.79 16.05 -12.50
CA GLU A 232 3.72 16.00 -11.04
C GLU A 232 4.30 14.69 -10.53
N ARG A 233 5.17 14.79 -9.52
CA ARG A 233 5.82 13.64 -8.87
C ARG A 233 5.54 13.65 -7.38
N VAL A 234 5.49 12.45 -6.81
CA VAL A 234 5.42 12.29 -5.36
C VAL A 234 6.76 12.68 -4.75
N ASP A 235 6.73 13.68 -3.86
CA ASP A 235 7.89 14.02 -3.05
C ASP A 235 8.13 12.91 -2.01
N VAL A 236 9.31 12.31 -2.05
CA VAL A 236 9.75 11.26 -1.12
C VAL A 236 10.81 11.86 -0.19
N PRO A 237 10.42 12.28 1.02
CA PRO A 237 11.37 12.86 1.96
C PRO A 237 12.50 11.88 2.30
N ALA A 238 13.71 12.39 2.50
CA ALA A 238 14.87 11.59 2.92
C ALA A 238 14.64 10.89 4.29
N SER A 239 13.71 11.40 5.09
CA SER A 239 13.30 10.84 6.39
C SER A 239 12.15 9.83 6.29
N ALA A 240 11.71 9.46 5.09
CA ALA A 240 10.65 8.47 4.90
C ALA A 240 11.16 7.06 5.26
N ASP A 241 10.25 6.25 5.82
CA ASP A 241 10.54 4.84 6.07
C ASP A 241 10.82 4.12 4.73
N ARG A 242 11.63 3.06 4.79
CA ARG A 242 12.10 2.32 3.61
C ARG A 242 10.95 1.88 2.69
N GLU A 243 9.87 1.39 3.27
CA GLU A 243 8.68 0.92 2.57
C GLU A 243 7.98 2.07 1.84
N THR A 244 7.80 3.19 2.50
CA THR A 244 7.20 4.40 1.92
C THR A 244 8.06 4.98 0.80
N ALA A 245 9.37 5.03 1.00
CA ALA A 245 10.31 5.48 -0.02
C ALA A 245 10.31 4.56 -1.25
N THR A 246 10.18 3.25 -1.03
CA THR A 246 10.09 2.27 -2.13
C THR A 246 8.80 2.45 -2.91
N LEU A 247 7.66 2.62 -2.22
CA LEU A 247 6.37 2.86 -2.86
C LEU A 247 6.35 4.16 -3.67
N GLY A 248 6.88 5.26 -3.11
CA GLY A 248 6.95 6.54 -3.81
C GLY A 248 7.83 6.48 -5.08
N ARG A 249 8.99 5.81 -5.01
CA ARG A 249 9.85 5.58 -6.18
C ARG A 249 9.20 4.72 -7.24
N ALA A 250 8.54 3.62 -6.84
CA ALA A 250 7.82 2.75 -7.77
C ALA A 250 6.67 3.50 -8.47
N PHE A 251 5.96 4.36 -7.73
CA PHE A 251 4.90 5.18 -8.29
C PHE A 251 5.44 6.24 -9.27
N ASN A 252 6.54 6.92 -8.93
CA ASN A 252 7.19 7.86 -9.85
C ASN A 252 7.67 7.16 -11.12
N ALA A 253 8.29 5.98 -11.00
CA ALA A 253 8.71 5.19 -12.16
C ALA A 253 7.53 4.75 -13.05
N LEU A 254 6.36 4.52 -12.48
CA LEU A 254 5.13 4.27 -13.25
C LEU A 254 4.69 5.53 -14.01
N LEU A 255 4.73 6.69 -13.36
CA LEU A 255 4.40 7.98 -14.00
C LEU A 255 5.37 8.29 -15.14
N ASP A 256 6.68 8.06 -14.96
CA ASP A 256 7.68 8.25 -16.01
C ASP A 256 7.34 7.42 -17.26
N ARG A 257 6.98 6.16 -17.09
CA ARG A 257 6.55 5.28 -18.21
C ARG A 257 5.27 5.77 -18.87
N ILE A 258 4.29 6.23 -18.10
CA ILE A 258 3.03 6.77 -18.66
C ILE A 258 3.32 8.04 -19.47
N GLU A 259 4.13 8.93 -18.94
CA GLU A 259 4.53 10.17 -19.62
C GLU A 259 5.25 9.88 -20.94
N GLU A 260 6.21 8.95 -20.93
CA GLU A 260 6.91 8.49 -22.13
C GLU A 260 5.94 7.93 -23.18
N HIS A 261 5.00 7.06 -22.76
CA HIS A 261 4.00 6.49 -23.68
C HIS A 261 3.06 7.56 -24.24
N VAL A 262 2.57 8.49 -23.40
CA VAL A 262 1.69 9.57 -23.84
C VAL A 262 2.41 10.52 -24.80
N SER A 263 3.66 10.87 -24.50
CA SER A 263 4.50 11.70 -25.39
C SER A 263 4.74 11.02 -26.72
N ALA A 264 5.08 9.73 -26.72
CA ALA A 264 5.26 8.95 -27.95
C ALA A 264 3.95 8.87 -28.76
N LEU A 265 2.80 8.71 -28.11
CA LEU A 265 1.49 8.68 -28.77
C LEU A 265 1.14 10.04 -29.40
N ARG A 266 1.41 11.14 -28.69
CA ARG A 266 1.18 12.51 -29.21
C ARG A 266 2.08 12.79 -30.43
N ALA A 267 3.37 12.46 -30.32
CA ALA A 267 4.30 12.60 -31.46
C ALA A 267 3.85 11.76 -32.65
N PHE A 268 3.41 10.51 -32.41
CA PHE A 268 2.89 9.62 -33.45
C PHE A 268 1.66 10.23 -34.14
N THR A 269 0.67 10.70 -33.38
CA THR A 269 -0.55 11.27 -33.95
C THR A 269 -0.29 12.57 -34.73
N ALA A 270 0.59 13.44 -34.20
CA ALA A 270 0.97 14.67 -34.86
C ALA A 270 1.70 14.41 -36.20
N ASN A 271 2.68 13.50 -36.18
CA ASN A 271 3.44 13.13 -37.36
C ASN A 271 2.56 12.42 -38.41
N ALA A 272 1.68 11.52 -37.97
CA ALA A 272 0.73 10.85 -38.86
C ALA A 272 -0.20 11.85 -39.56
N ALA A 273 -0.72 12.83 -38.79
CA ALA A 273 -1.56 13.88 -39.38
C ALA A 273 -0.80 14.70 -40.41
N HIS A 274 0.46 15.08 -40.12
CA HIS A 274 1.28 15.84 -41.03
C HIS A 274 1.64 15.08 -42.33
N GLU A 275 2.05 13.81 -42.21
CA GLU A 275 2.38 12.91 -43.32
C GLU A 275 1.19 12.56 -44.21
N LEU A 276 -0.03 12.61 -43.67
CA LEU A 276 -1.27 12.44 -44.45
C LEU A 276 -1.71 13.76 -45.09
N GLN A 277 -1.59 14.88 -44.42
CA GLN A 277 -2.03 16.20 -44.91
C GLN A 277 -1.24 16.67 -46.12
N THR A 278 0.08 16.49 -46.14
CA THR A 278 0.98 16.92 -47.20
C THR A 278 0.62 16.32 -48.56
N PRO A 279 0.54 14.99 -48.75
CA PRO A 279 0.18 14.41 -50.02
C PRO A 279 -1.28 14.73 -50.41
N LEU A 280 -2.20 14.81 -49.44
CA LEU A 280 -3.61 15.16 -49.70
C LEU A 280 -3.71 16.58 -50.27
N THR A 281 -3.01 17.55 -49.72
CA THR A 281 -2.95 18.93 -50.21
C THR A 281 -2.36 18.98 -51.64
N ALA A 282 -1.27 18.22 -51.88
CA ALA A 282 -0.65 18.12 -53.21
C ALA A 282 -1.62 17.49 -54.22
N LEU A 283 -2.33 16.43 -53.86
CA LEU A 283 -3.38 15.82 -54.73
C LEU A 283 -4.48 16.82 -55.07
N GLN A 284 -5.00 17.56 -54.07
CA GLN A 284 -6.01 18.59 -54.30
C GLN A 284 -5.48 19.67 -55.28
N GLY A 285 -4.23 20.17 -55.06
CA GLY A 285 -3.63 21.13 -55.96
C GLY A 285 -3.46 20.67 -57.39
N HIS A 286 -3.08 19.39 -57.59
CA HIS A 286 -2.99 18.82 -58.93
C HIS A 286 -4.36 18.71 -59.62
N VAL A 287 -5.39 18.32 -58.91
CA VAL A 287 -6.79 18.26 -59.42
C VAL A 287 -7.28 19.67 -59.77
N GLU A 288 -7.13 20.63 -58.88
CA GLU A 288 -7.51 22.02 -59.14
C GLU A 288 -6.79 22.61 -60.37
N LEU A 289 -5.48 22.33 -60.48
CA LEU A 289 -4.69 22.80 -61.62
C LEU A 289 -5.14 22.14 -62.94
N ALA A 290 -5.53 20.87 -62.90
CA ALA A 290 -6.09 20.15 -64.05
C ALA A 290 -7.45 20.70 -64.51
N LEU A 291 -8.28 21.15 -63.57
CA LEU A 291 -9.62 21.67 -63.80
C LEU A 291 -9.64 23.14 -64.19
N ARG A 292 -8.58 23.92 -63.97
CA ARG A 292 -8.52 25.38 -64.23
C ARG A 292 -8.57 25.73 -65.74
N ARG A 293 -8.12 24.84 -66.62
CA ARG A 293 -8.04 25.07 -68.05
C ARG A 293 -8.31 23.77 -68.78
N GLU A 294 -8.99 23.84 -69.91
CA GLU A 294 -9.04 22.72 -70.84
C GLU A 294 -7.64 22.35 -71.32
N ARG A 295 -7.35 21.06 -71.29
CA ARG A 295 -6.05 20.46 -71.64
C ARG A 295 -6.29 19.38 -72.68
N ASP A 296 -5.24 19.04 -73.42
CA ASP A 296 -5.29 17.87 -74.31
C ASP A 296 -5.38 16.55 -73.52
N ALA A 297 -5.84 15.50 -74.21
CA ALA A 297 -6.03 14.18 -73.58
C ALA A 297 -4.72 13.58 -73.08
N GLY A 298 -3.56 13.94 -73.61
CA GLY A 298 -2.23 13.51 -73.14
C GLY A 298 -1.92 14.08 -71.75
N SER A 299 -2.08 15.41 -71.61
CA SER A 299 -1.87 16.11 -70.35
C SER A 299 -2.80 15.61 -69.22
N TYR A 300 -4.04 15.30 -69.52
CA TYR A 300 -4.95 14.67 -68.53
C TYR A 300 -4.48 13.28 -68.14
N ARG A 301 -4.01 12.46 -69.09
CA ARG A 301 -3.46 11.13 -68.77
C ARG A 301 -2.22 11.21 -67.86
N GLU A 302 -1.34 12.15 -68.12
CA GLU A 302 -0.18 12.37 -67.27
C GLU A 302 -0.55 12.79 -65.83
N THR A 303 -1.51 13.72 -65.72
CA THR A 303 -2.04 14.14 -64.44
C THR A 303 -2.68 12.97 -63.67
N LEU A 304 -3.52 12.16 -64.38
CA LEU A 304 -4.15 10.97 -63.77
C LEU A 304 -3.08 9.95 -63.31
N ARG A 305 -2.05 9.69 -64.09
CA ARG A 305 -0.95 8.79 -63.68
C ARG A 305 -0.18 9.34 -62.47
N LEU A 306 0.03 10.66 -62.38
CA LEU A 306 0.64 11.29 -61.21
C LEU A 306 -0.26 11.15 -59.98
N LEU A 307 -1.56 11.39 -60.10
CA LEU A 307 -2.54 11.22 -59.03
C LEU A 307 -2.59 9.77 -58.55
N ASP A 308 -2.57 8.80 -59.48
CA ASP A 308 -2.57 7.38 -59.16
C ASP A 308 -1.34 6.97 -58.34
N ARG A 309 -0.13 7.40 -58.76
CA ARG A 309 1.11 7.17 -57.99
C ARG A 309 1.05 7.78 -56.59
N LYS A 310 0.57 9.04 -56.47
CA LYS A 310 0.48 9.70 -55.14
C LYS A 310 -0.58 9.08 -54.24
N LEU A 311 -1.72 8.62 -54.79
CA LEU A 311 -2.71 7.87 -54.07
C LEU A 311 -2.19 6.49 -53.60
N GLY A 312 -1.40 5.83 -54.44
CA GLY A 312 -0.72 4.58 -54.08
C GLY A 312 0.25 4.76 -52.89
N GLY A 313 1.05 5.81 -52.89
CA GLY A 313 1.94 6.14 -51.75
C GLY A 313 1.18 6.48 -50.47
N LEU A 314 0.07 7.23 -50.58
CA LEU A 314 -0.80 7.51 -49.40
C LEU A 314 -1.44 6.22 -48.85
N ALA A 315 -1.93 5.33 -49.70
CA ALA A 315 -2.48 4.05 -49.29
C ALA A 315 -1.43 3.14 -48.60
N GLN A 316 -0.19 3.17 -49.09
CA GLN A 316 0.94 2.46 -48.45
C GLN A 316 1.24 3.03 -47.04
N THR A 317 1.32 4.36 -46.92
CA THR A 317 1.51 5.01 -45.60
C THR A 317 0.41 4.66 -44.61
N LEU A 318 -0.88 4.68 -45.07
CA LEU A 318 -2.00 4.31 -44.21
C LEU A 318 -1.98 2.83 -43.81
N ARG A 319 -1.62 1.93 -44.74
CA ARG A 319 -1.44 0.50 -44.40
C ARG A 319 -0.34 0.29 -43.36
N ALA A 320 0.80 0.94 -43.53
CA ALA A 320 1.92 0.87 -42.55
C ALA A 320 1.50 1.36 -41.17
N LEU A 321 0.75 2.46 -41.08
CA LEU A 321 0.21 2.97 -39.81
C LEU A 321 -0.77 1.99 -39.16
N LEU A 322 -1.68 1.40 -39.94
CA LEU A 322 -2.63 0.40 -39.42
C LEU A 322 -1.94 -0.87 -38.96
N THR A 323 -0.92 -1.34 -39.69
CA THR A 323 -0.14 -2.51 -39.31
C THR A 323 0.66 -2.24 -38.03
N LEU A 324 1.32 -1.08 -37.90
CA LEU A 324 2.01 -0.68 -36.67
C LEU A 324 1.06 -0.65 -35.48
N THR A 325 -0.14 -0.06 -35.62
CA THR A 325 -1.13 0.00 -34.51
C THR A 325 -1.67 -1.38 -34.12
N ARG A 326 -1.76 -2.31 -35.07
CA ARG A 326 -2.13 -3.71 -34.77
C ARG A 326 -1.01 -4.43 -34.03
N LEU A 327 0.23 -4.24 -34.45
CA LEU A 327 1.41 -4.87 -33.82
C LEU A 327 1.73 -4.29 -32.43
N ASP A 328 1.27 -3.08 -32.12
CA ASP A 328 1.44 -2.49 -30.77
C ASP A 328 0.44 -3.07 -29.74
N ARG A 329 -0.64 -3.69 -30.20
CA ARG A 329 -1.53 -4.42 -29.29
C ARG A 329 -0.87 -5.73 -28.87
N ASP A 330 -1.00 -6.10 -27.59
CA ASP A 330 -0.55 -7.40 -27.08
C ASP A 330 -1.44 -8.52 -27.63
N GLY A 331 -1.11 -8.96 -28.82
CA GLY A 331 -1.70 -10.13 -29.47
C GLY A 331 -0.62 -11.13 -29.85
N SER A 332 -0.84 -12.41 -29.60
CA SER A 332 0.00 -13.47 -30.18
C SER A 332 -0.21 -13.46 -31.69
N LEU A 333 0.90 -13.43 -32.45
CA LEU A 333 0.83 -13.66 -33.89
C LEU A 333 0.48 -15.13 -34.15
N GLU A 334 -0.43 -15.38 -35.07
CA GLU A 334 -0.61 -16.71 -35.66
C GLU A 334 0.59 -16.97 -36.56
N ARG A 335 1.49 -17.83 -36.13
CA ARG A 335 2.71 -18.16 -36.86
C ARG A 335 2.52 -19.49 -37.57
N GLU A 336 2.89 -19.55 -38.81
CA GLU A 336 2.92 -20.75 -39.64
C GLU A 336 4.32 -20.94 -40.25
N PRO A 337 4.70 -22.13 -40.68
CA PRO A 337 5.95 -22.32 -41.42
C PRO A 337 5.88 -21.60 -42.78
N VAL A 338 6.80 -20.66 -43.00
CA VAL A 338 6.93 -19.86 -44.22
C VAL A 338 8.27 -20.16 -44.87
N ASN A 339 8.26 -20.49 -46.15
CA ASN A 339 9.52 -20.57 -46.93
C ASN A 339 10.04 -19.16 -47.18
N PHE A 340 11.00 -18.75 -46.37
CA PHE A 340 11.52 -17.38 -46.37
C PHE A 340 12.36 -17.09 -47.61
N ALA A 341 13.07 -18.10 -48.13
CA ALA A 341 13.83 -17.97 -49.37
C ALA A 341 12.92 -17.70 -50.61
N ASP A 342 11.85 -18.44 -50.75
CA ASP A 342 10.91 -18.31 -51.81
C ASP A 342 10.11 -16.97 -51.75
N LEU A 343 9.76 -16.57 -50.51
CA LEU A 343 9.12 -15.28 -50.24
C LEU A 343 10.04 -14.12 -50.68
N ALA A 344 11.30 -14.12 -50.28
CA ALA A 344 12.25 -13.08 -50.63
C ALA A 344 12.52 -13.02 -52.12
N ALA A 345 12.65 -14.18 -52.78
CA ALA A 345 12.84 -14.27 -54.23
C ALA A 345 11.65 -13.67 -54.99
N ARG A 346 10.40 -13.98 -54.61
CA ARG A 346 9.19 -13.41 -55.24
C ARG A 346 9.10 -11.92 -55.06
N GLU A 347 9.38 -11.42 -53.87
CA GLU A 347 9.36 -9.96 -53.62
C GLU A 347 10.46 -9.26 -54.44
N ALA A 348 11.67 -9.76 -54.48
CA ALA A 348 12.74 -9.15 -55.27
C ALA A 348 12.44 -9.16 -56.79
N GLU A 349 11.82 -10.24 -57.30
CA GLU A 349 11.39 -10.29 -58.71
C GLU A 349 10.38 -9.21 -59.02
N SER A 350 9.49 -8.84 -58.10
CA SER A 350 8.50 -7.75 -58.31
C SER A 350 9.16 -6.36 -58.49
N PHE A 351 10.41 -6.18 -58.02
CA PHE A 351 11.16 -4.94 -58.18
C PHE A 351 12.11 -4.93 -59.38
N ARG A 352 12.25 -6.04 -60.15
CA ARG A 352 13.20 -6.19 -61.20
C ARG A 352 13.02 -5.12 -62.31
N ASP A 353 11.76 -4.92 -62.75
CA ASP A 353 11.46 -3.91 -63.76
C ASP A 353 11.79 -2.50 -63.30
N THR A 354 11.42 -2.19 -62.04
CA THR A 354 11.73 -0.85 -61.46
C THR A 354 13.21 -0.63 -61.29
N ALA A 355 13.99 -1.62 -60.85
CA ALA A 355 15.42 -1.54 -60.73
C ALA A 355 16.08 -1.35 -62.11
N ASN A 356 15.67 -2.10 -63.13
CA ASN A 356 16.17 -1.99 -64.49
C ASN A 356 15.89 -0.59 -65.11
N GLU A 357 14.68 -0.02 -64.90
CA GLU A 357 14.32 1.32 -65.34
C GLU A 357 15.22 2.39 -64.69
N GLN A 358 15.74 2.18 -63.48
CA GLN A 358 16.64 3.07 -62.76
C GLN A 358 18.10 2.73 -63.00
N GLY A 359 18.44 1.70 -63.79
CA GLY A 359 19.82 1.30 -64.04
C GLY A 359 20.50 0.59 -62.86
N ILE A 360 19.70 -0.01 -61.98
CA ILE A 360 20.21 -0.73 -60.83
C ILE A 360 20.29 -2.21 -61.14
N GLU A 361 21.43 -2.86 -60.85
CA GLU A 361 21.60 -4.29 -60.90
C GLU A 361 20.98 -4.96 -59.65
N LEU A 362 19.87 -5.69 -59.76
CA LEU A 362 19.24 -6.38 -58.66
C LEU A 362 19.63 -7.87 -58.70
N SER A 363 20.44 -8.31 -57.72
CA SER A 363 20.88 -9.69 -57.54
C SER A 363 20.12 -10.36 -56.38
N VAL A 364 19.80 -11.64 -56.56
CA VAL A 364 19.04 -12.42 -55.54
C VAL A 364 19.68 -13.81 -55.39
N GLU A 365 20.19 -14.06 -54.21
CA GLU A 365 20.76 -15.39 -53.87
C GLU A 365 20.00 -15.96 -52.67
N THR A 366 19.28 -17.06 -52.89
CA THR A 366 18.48 -17.69 -51.83
C THR A 366 18.85 -19.16 -51.66
N ARG A 367 18.92 -19.58 -50.39
CA ARG A 367 19.01 -21.01 -50.02
C ARG A 367 17.76 -21.36 -49.22
N ASP A 368 17.18 -22.50 -49.51
CA ASP A 368 15.93 -22.94 -48.89
C ASP A 368 16.02 -22.93 -47.36
N VAL A 369 15.15 -22.16 -46.75
CA VAL A 369 15.06 -22.00 -45.30
C VAL A 369 13.64 -21.64 -44.90
N TRP A 370 13.14 -22.30 -43.86
CA TRP A 370 11.80 -22.10 -43.31
C TRP A 370 11.87 -21.37 -41.98
N VAL A 371 10.97 -20.43 -41.78
CA VAL A 371 10.82 -19.66 -40.54
C VAL A 371 9.40 -19.75 -40.00
N LEU A 372 9.21 -19.63 -38.69
CA LEU A 372 7.90 -19.55 -38.09
C LEU A 372 7.43 -18.10 -38.11
N GLY A 373 6.37 -17.80 -38.87
CA GLY A 373 5.91 -16.41 -38.98
C GLY A 373 4.57 -16.25 -39.66
N GLN A 374 4.11 -15.01 -39.70
CA GLN A 374 2.95 -14.61 -40.49
C GLN A 374 3.41 -14.16 -41.86
N SER A 375 3.05 -14.90 -42.91
CA SER A 375 3.54 -14.72 -44.28
C SER A 375 3.38 -13.27 -44.77
N ASP A 376 2.19 -12.66 -44.58
CA ASP A 376 1.90 -11.30 -45.06
C ASP A 376 2.81 -10.23 -44.41
N LEU A 377 3.10 -10.37 -43.09
CA LEU A 377 3.97 -9.46 -42.38
C LEU A 377 5.44 -9.61 -42.79
N LEU A 378 5.90 -10.84 -42.95
CA LEU A 378 7.26 -11.09 -43.45
C LEU A 378 7.41 -10.59 -44.90
N GLN A 379 6.39 -10.78 -45.74
CA GLN A 379 6.38 -10.22 -47.08
C GLN A 379 6.45 -8.69 -47.09
N GLU A 380 5.68 -8.02 -46.24
CA GLU A 380 5.71 -6.55 -46.08
C GLU A 380 7.09 -6.08 -45.59
N THR A 381 7.76 -6.86 -44.73
CA THR A 381 9.13 -6.56 -44.26
C THR A 381 10.10 -6.61 -45.43
N VAL A 382 10.16 -7.74 -46.16
CA VAL A 382 11.09 -7.89 -47.28
C VAL A 382 10.86 -6.79 -48.36
N ARG A 383 9.59 -6.55 -48.69
CA ARG A 383 9.20 -5.49 -49.61
C ARG A 383 9.73 -4.11 -49.17
N ASN A 384 9.58 -3.76 -47.89
CA ASN A 384 10.08 -2.49 -47.35
C ASN A 384 11.60 -2.35 -47.46
N LEU A 385 12.35 -3.45 -47.26
CA LEU A 385 13.80 -3.44 -47.38
C LEU A 385 14.24 -3.24 -48.82
N ILE A 386 13.66 -4.01 -49.78
CA ILE A 386 14.01 -3.89 -51.18
C ILE A 386 13.56 -2.54 -51.75
N ASP A 387 12.37 -2.06 -51.38
CA ASP A 387 11.89 -0.72 -51.79
C ASP A 387 12.84 0.39 -51.33
N ASN A 388 13.33 0.35 -50.10
CA ASN A 388 14.31 1.28 -49.59
C ASN A 388 15.64 1.15 -50.35
N ALA A 389 16.17 -0.05 -50.53
CA ALA A 389 17.40 -0.28 -51.25
C ALA A 389 17.36 0.28 -52.67
N VAL A 390 16.29 0.03 -53.44
CA VAL A 390 16.09 0.55 -54.80
C VAL A 390 15.91 2.07 -54.77
N LYS A 391 15.15 2.63 -53.86
CA LYS A 391 14.87 4.06 -53.76
C LYS A 391 16.12 4.91 -53.44
N TYR A 392 17.00 4.40 -52.59
CA TYR A 392 18.17 5.15 -52.12
C TYR A 392 19.46 4.80 -52.86
N THR A 393 19.36 3.99 -53.92
CA THR A 393 20.46 3.71 -54.86
C THR A 393 20.19 4.38 -56.18
N PRO A 394 20.76 5.58 -56.47
CA PRO A 394 20.55 6.25 -57.74
C PRO A 394 21.12 5.46 -58.95
N GLU A 395 22.28 4.86 -58.76
CA GLU A 395 22.98 3.98 -59.70
C GLU A 395 23.80 2.95 -58.90
N GLY A 396 23.93 1.74 -59.41
CA GLY A 396 24.72 0.70 -58.77
C GLY A 396 24.00 -0.63 -58.65
N ARG A 397 24.10 -1.27 -57.48
CA ARG A 397 23.50 -2.60 -57.27
C ARG A 397 22.78 -2.73 -55.95
N VAL A 398 21.83 -3.68 -55.91
CA VAL A 398 21.12 -4.15 -54.72
C VAL A 398 21.22 -5.69 -54.68
N ASP A 399 21.80 -6.18 -53.61
CA ASP A 399 22.00 -7.62 -53.37
C ASP A 399 21.07 -8.09 -52.26
N VAL A 400 20.23 -9.11 -52.53
CA VAL A 400 19.36 -9.74 -51.56
C VAL A 400 19.83 -11.20 -51.37
N GLU A 401 20.30 -11.52 -50.15
CA GLU A 401 20.77 -12.87 -49.81
C GLU A 401 19.90 -13.48 -48.70
N VAL A 402 19.45 -14.68 -48.90
CA VAL A 402 18.76 -15.47 -47.82
C VAL A 402 19.47 -16.82 -47.64
N ARG A 403 19.88 -17.08 -46.43
CA ARG A 403 20.58 -18.33 -46.09
C ARG A 403 20.34 -18.79 -44.66
N PRO A 404 20.39 -20.08 -44.35
CA PRO A 404 20.53 -20.54 -43.00
C PRO A 404 21.94 -20.17 -42.46
N VAL A 405 22.04 -19.81 -41.21
CA VAL A 405 23.33 -19.62 -40.50
C VAL A 405 23.69 -20.90 -39.79
N ASP A 406 22.75 -21.48 -39.13
CA ASP A 406 22.80 -22.76 -38.42
C ASP A 406 21.39 -23.43 -38.49
N ASP A 407 21.19 -24.50 -37.73
CA ASP A 407 19.90 -25.20 -37.70
C ASP A 407 18.81 -24.36 -36.99
N GLU A 408 19.16 -23.29 -36.30
CA GLU A 408 18.24 -22.50 -35.46
C GLU A 408 17.93 -21.13 -36.04
N GLN A 409 18.72 -20.62 -37.00
CA GLN A 409 18.58 -19.24 -37.51
C GLN A 409 18.66 -19.12 -39.02
N ALA A 410 17.68 -18.40 -39.58
CA ALA A 410 17.67 -17.89 -40.95
C ALA A 410 18.11 -16.45 -40.98
N VAL A 411 18.90 -16.07 -41.96
CA VAL A 411 19.35 -14.68 -42.19
C VAL A 411 18.93 -14.21 -43.55
N LEU A 412 18.34 -13.01 -43.63
CA LEU A 412 18.19 -12.23 -44.85
C LEU A 412 19.10 -11.00 -44.73
N THR A 413 19.90 -10.77 -45.78
CA THR A 413 20.71 -9.58 -45.92
C THR A 413 20.27 -8.83 -47.16
N CYS A 414 19.97 -7.54 -47.05
CA CYS A 414 19.71 -6.65 -48.17
C CYS A 414 20.77 -5.56 -48.19
N THR A 415 21.62 -5.57 -49.18
CA THR A 415 22.77 -4.63 -49.32
C THR A 415 22.59 -3.78 -50.55
N ASP A 416 22.72 -2.48 -50.41
CA ASP A 416 22.70 -1.50 -51.50
C ASP A 416 24.01 -0.74 -51.57
N THR A 417 24.31 -0.18 -52.74
CA THR A 417 25.46 0.72 -52.96
C THR A 417 25.01 2.17 -53.05
N GLY A 418 23.95 2.53 -52.34
CA GLY A 418 23.33 3.85 -52.38
C GLY A 418 24.05 4.93 -51.58
N VAL A 419 23.30 5.96 -51.23
CA VAL A 419 23.86 7.15 -50.54
C VAL A 419 24.38 6.86 -49.15
N GLY A 420 23.91 5.79 -48.52
CA GLY A 420 24.30 5.42 -47.16
C GLY A 420 23.83 6.41 -46.08
N MET A 421 24.20 6.12 -44.85
CA MET A 421 23.79 6.88 -43.66
C MET A 421 24.99 7.06 -42.70
N THR A 422 25.00 8.14 -41.95
CA THR A 422 25.92 8.32 -40.82
C THR A 422 25.52 7.40 -39.68
N LYS A 423 26.43 7.14 -38.73
CA LYS A 423 26.12 6.31 -37.56
C LYS A 423 24.97 6.87 -36.75
N ALA A 424 24.87 8.18 -36.57
CA ALA A 424 23.77 8.83 -35.86
C ALA A 424 22.43 8.61 -36.57
N GLU A 425 22.41 8.64 -37.90
CA GLU A 425 21.21 8.34 -38.69
C GLU A 425 20.84 6.86 -38.62
N CYS A 426 21.79 5.93 -38.62
CA CYS A 426 21.52 4.50 -38.45
C CYS A 426 20.81 4.19 -37.11
N ASP A 427 21.29 4.81 -36.03
CA ASP A 427 20.69 4.61 -34.69
C ASP A 427 19.25 5.11 -34.64
N GLU A 428 18.88 6.11 -35.45
CA GLU A 428 17.54 6.69 -35.53
C GLU A 428 16.69 6.11 -36.69
N ALA A 429 17.29 5.43 -37.66
CA ALA A 429 16.62 5.01 -38.91
C ALA A 429 15.40 4.08 -38.70
N THR A 430 15.33 3.37 -37.58
CA THR A 430 14.20 2.51 -37.22
C THR A 430 13.14 3.24 -36.37
N ARG A 431 13.31 4.54 -36.06
CA ARG A 431 12.26 5.35 -35.41
C ARG A 431 11.16 5.71 -36.40
N ARG A 432 9.94 5.76 -35.92
CA ARG A 432 8.78 6.12 -36.75
C ARG A 432 8.91 7.54 -37.27
N PHE A 433 8.63 7.73 -38.56
CA PHE A 433 8.68 9.00 -39.28
C PHE A 433 10.10 9.62 -39.37
N TYR A 434 11.15 8.89 -39.03
CA TYR A 434 12.53 9.38 -39.17
C TYR A 434 12.97 9.34 -40.62
N ARG A 435 13.60 10.40 -41.07
CA ARG A 435 14.27 10.54 -42.39
C ARG A 435 15.59 11.30 -42.19
N GLY A 436 16.67 10.74 -42.69
CA GLY A 436 17.97 11.43 -42.67
C GLY A 436 17.96 12.73 -43.47
N ASP A 437 18.81 13.66 -43.11
CA ASP A 437 18.85 15.02 -43.70
C ASP A 437 19.07 15.02 -45.24
N GLY A 438 19.78 14.00 -45.76
CA GLY A 438 20.01 13.80 -47.21
C GLY A 438 18.94 13.01 -47.94
N ALA A 439 18.20 12.18 -47.24
CA ALA A 439 17.23 11.20 -47.80
C ALA A 439 16.04 11.87 -48.50
N GLY A 440 15.62 13.05 -48.03
CA GLY A 440 14.53 13.82 -48.63
C GLY A 440 14.82 14.39 -50.01
N GLN A 441 16.09 14.52 -50.38
CA GLN A 441 16.50 15.00 -51.71
C GLN A 441 16.61 13.87 -52.74
N VAL A 442 16.76 12.62 -52.28
CA VAL A 442 16.98 11.45 -53.13
C VAL A 442 15.66 10.75 -53.45
N ALA A 443 14.78 10.57 -52.44
CA ALA A 443 13.53 9.86 -52.65
C ALA A 443 12.39 10.38 -51.76
N GLU A 444 11.13 10.26 -52.23
CA GLU A 444 9.92 10.46 -51.39
C GLU A 444 9.68 9.23 -50.52
N GLY A 445 9.32 9.40 -49.22
CA GLY A 445 8.99 8.32 -48.31
C GLY A 445 8.43 8.82 -46.99
N SER A 446 7.62 7.99 -46.29
CA SER A 446 6.97 8.35 -45.04
C SER A 446 7.83 8.14 -43.77
N GLY A 447 9.03 7.56 -43.90
CA GLY A 447 9.85 7.19 -42.73
C GLY A 447 9.25 6.08 -41.86
N LEU A 448 8.30 5.28 -42.36
CA LEU A 448 7.65 4.20 -41.63
C LEU A 448 8.18 2.80 -41.98
N GLY A 449 8.80 2.61 -43.16
CA GLY A 449 9.17 1.28 -43.68
C GLY A 449 10.11 0.50 -42.75
N LEU A 450 11.25 1.12 -42.37
CA LEU A 450 12.21 0.48 -41.45
C LEU A 450 11.66 0.32 -40.03
N ALA A 451 10.87 1.28 -39.55
CA ALA A 451 10.19 1.16 -38.26
C ALA A 451 9.20 -0.01 -38.23
N LEU A 452 8.45 -0.18 -39.32
CA LEU A 452 7.53 -1.31 -39.49
C LEU A 452 8.30 -2.64 -39.59
N ALA A 453 9.34 -2.70 -40.41
CA ALA A 453 10.19 -3.89 -40.54
C ALA A 453 10.77 -4.28 -39.16
N ARG A 454 11.33 -3.35 -38.40
CA ARG A 454 11.82 -3.61 -37.05
C ARG A 454 10.74 -4.20 -36.16
N ARG A 455 9.54 -3.57 -36.13
CA ARG A 455 8.42 -4.02 -35.28
C ARG A 455 7.91 -5.39 -35.65
N ILE A 456 7.84 -5.71 -36.95
CA ILE A 456 7.46 -7.03 -37.42
C ILE A 456 8.48 -8.08 -36.96
N ILE A 457 9.76 -7.80 -37.16
CA ILE A 457 10.84 -8.72 -36.81
C ILE A 457 10.90 -8.94 -35.29
N ASP A 458 10.76 -7.87 -34.48
CA ASP A 458 10.68 -8.00 -33.02
C ASP A 458 9.49 -8.90 -32.58
N LYS A 459 8.33 -8.79 -33.23
CA LYS A 459 7.17 -9.66 -32.98
C LYS A 459 7.38 -11.10 -33.42
N HIS A 460 8.30 -11.36 -34.32
CA HIS A 460 8.72 -12.70 -34.76
C HIS A 460 9.93 -13.25 -33.96
N GLU A 461 10.29 -12.60 -32.84
CA GLU A 461 11.44 -12.97 -32.00
C GLU A 461 12.79 -12.94 -32.74
N GLY A 462 12.83 -12.16 -33.81
CA GLY A 462 14.01 -11.93 -34.61
C GLY A 462 14.78 -10.68 -34.21
N THR A 463 15.84 -10.40 -34.95
CA THR A 463 16.64 -9.18 -34.81
C THR A 463 16.85 -8.52 -36.16
N LEU A 464 16.80 -7.18 -36.20
CA LEU A 464 17.13 -6.36 -37.36
C LEU A 464 18.33 -5.49 -37.03
N HIS A 465 19.40 -5.56 -37.85
CA HIS A 465 20.61 -4.77 -37.73
C HIS A 465 20.84 -3.96 -38.99
N LEU A 466 21.28 -2.72 -38.84
CA LEU A 466 21.69 -1.83 -39.90
C LEU A 466 23.17 -1.54 -39.79
N ASP A 467 23.86 -1.62 -40.90
CA ASP A 467 25.24 -1.16 -41.07
C ASP A 467 25.32 -0.28 -42.33
N SER A 468 25.80 0.93 -42.20
CA SER A 468 25.85 1.90 -43.31
C SER A 468 26.94 2.92 -43.12
N SER A 469 27.49 3.38 -44.26
CA SER A 469 28.46 4.50 -44.31
C SER A 469 28.04 5.45 -45.42
N PRO A 470 28.19 6.79 -45.22
CA PRO A 470 27.87 7.73 -46.26
C PRO A 470 28.65 7.49 -47.58
N GLY A 471 27.94 7.30 -48.68
CA GLY A 471 28.49 7.04 -50.00
C GLY A 471 28.94 5.60 -50.27
N GLU A 472 28.82 4.69 -49.28
CA GLU A 472 29.18 3.29 -49.45
C GLU A 472 27.93 2.38 -49.52
N GLY A 473 26.73 2.93 -49.19
CA GLY A 473 25.48 2.22 -49.19
C GLY A 473 25.04 1.71 -47.79
N THR A 474 24.05 0.84 -47.76
CA THR A 474 23.47 0.31 -46.56
C THR A 474 23.34 -1.22 -46.64
N CYS A 475 23.64 -1.90 -45.54
CA CYS A 475 23.39 -3.32 -45.35
C CYS A 475 22.40 -3.53 -44.21
N VAL A 476 21.22 -4.07 -44.51
CA VAL A 476 20.20 -4.43 -43.55
C VAL A 476 20.22 -5.94 -43.37
N THR A 477 20.45 -6.39 -42.15
CA THR A 477 20.48 -7.83 -41.81
C THR A 477 19.31 -8.15 -40.87
N ILE A 478 18.48 -9.10 -41.29
CA ILE A 478 17.42 -9.69 -40.47
C ILE A 478 17.81 -11.10 -40.06
N ARG A 479 17.59 -11.44 -38.79
CA ARG A 479 17.75 -12.81 -38.28
C ARG A 479 16.42 -13.27 -37.73
N LEU A 480 15.97 -14.46 -38.10
CA LEU A 480 14.73 -15.07 -37.64
C LEU A 480 15.00 -16.49 -37.14
N PRO A 481 14.29 -16.99 -36.13
CA PRO A 481 14.35 -18.39 -35.74
C PRO A 481 13.79 -19.27 -36.87
N THR A 482 14.48 -20.38 -37.16
CA THR A 482 14.03 -21.39 -38.14
C THR A 482 12.79 -22.10 -37.61
N ALA A 483 11.89 -22.52 -38.49
CA ALA A 483 10.90 -23.52 -38.17
C ALA A 483 11.63 -24.86 -37.96
N SER A 484 11.70 -25.35 -36.72
CA SER A 484 12.15 -26.71 -36.47
C SER A 484 11.32 -27.67 -37.31
N ALA A 485 11.99 -28.52 -38.08
CA ALA A 485 11.38 -29.52 -38.96
C ALA A 485 10.53 -30.52 -38.17
#